data_028dad6680efc2f0cb1786d3d437e227
#
_entry.id   028dad6680efc2f0cb1786d3d437e227
#
_cell.length_a   1.000
_cell.length_b   1.000
_cell.length_c   1.000
_cell.angle_alpha   90.00
_cell.angle_beta   90.00
_cell.angle_gamma   90.00
#
_symmetry.space_group_name_H-M   'P 1'
#
loop_
_entity.id
_entity.type
_entity.pdbx_description
1 polymer ?
#
loop_
_entity_poly.entity_id
_entity_poly.type
_entity_poly.pdbx_seq_one_letter_code
_entity_poly.pdbx_strand_id
1 'polypeptide(L)'
;MESEKIIEKLKTFTTSELCDGFGNGRYRTMDYHIKRQVTNKNIVGKAYPVDAPYGISGIIPNAILDAKEGDVIVVAGKGFCKGSFWGDHRSICAAKKGLAGVVIDGAFRDKEGCEEAGVPIFARCVVPGSAGKCQQGKLNTPVVCGGAEVNPGDYIVADVNGVVVIRPDKVESVMKNAEAKIAAEKSTIQKMEETGEILPRIIKL
;
A
#
# COMPACT_ATOMS: atom_id res chain seq x y z
N MET A 1 13.22 0.37 -16.90
CA MET A 1 12.79 -0.77 -17.76
C MET A 1 12.37 -2.02 -16.98
N GLU A 2 13.24 -2.67 -16.20
CA GLU A 2 12.86 -3.89 -15.44
C GLU A 2 11.82 -3.60 -14.34
N SER A 3 12.02 -2.55 -13.58
CA SER A 3 11.12 -2.13 -12.50
C SER A 3 9.73 -1.74 -12.99
N GLU A 4 9.61 -1.10 -14.14
CA GLU A 4 8.32 -0.73 -14.76
C GLU A 4 7.54 -1.98 -15.18
N LYS A 5 8.22 -2.97 -15.76
CA LYS A 5 7.59 -4.27 -16.11
C LYS A 5 7.05 -4.98 -14.88
N ILE A 6 7.78 -4.93 -13.76
CA ILE A 6 7.34 -5.51 -12.49
C ILE A 6 6.10 -4.78 -11.98
N ILE A 7 6.09 -3.44 -11.99
CA ILE A 7 4.94 -2.64 -11.56
C ILE A 7 3.71 -2.94 -12.42
N GLU A 8 3.84 -2.98 -13.75
CA GLU A 8 2.73 -3.32 -14.63
C GLU A 8 2.20 -4.74 -14.37
N LYS A 9 3.10 -5.69 -14.12
CA LYS A 9 2.70 -7.05 -13.77
C LYS A 9 2.02 -7.11 -12.40
N LEU A 10 2.52 -6.38 -11.40
CA LEU A 10 1.89 -6.33 -10.07
C LEU A 10 0.46 -5.75 -10.11
N LYS A 11 0.15 -4.87 -11.04
CA LYS A 11 -1.21 -4.32 -11.24
C LYS A 11 -2.24 -5.38 -11.64
N THR A 12 -1.81 -6.54 -12.12
CA THR A 12 -2.70 -7.64 -12.52
C THR A 12 -3.11 -8.56 -11.36
N PHE A 13 -2.52 -8.38 -10.18
CA PHE A 13 -2.80 -9.17 -9.00
C PHE A 13 -3.60 -8.39 -7.97
N THR A 14 -4.43 -9.11 -7.21
CA THR A 14 -4.97 -8.62 -5.93
C THR A 14 -3.95 -8.78 -4.81
N THR A 15 -4.11 -8.02 -3.72
CA THR A 15 -3.26 -8.19 -2.53
C THR A 15 -3.39 -9.58 -1.91
N SER A 16 -4.57 -10.20 -1.99
CA SER A 16 -4.80 -11.57 -1.50
C SER A 16 -4.01 -12.61 -2.29
N GLU A 17 -4.02 -12.52 -3.62
CA GLU A 17 -3.24 -13.40 -4.49
C GLU A 17 -1.73 -13.26 -4.23
N LEU A 18 -1.26 -12.03 -4.02
CA LEU A 18 0.14 -11.78 -3.66
C LEU A 18 0.49 -12.36 -2.28
N CYS A 19 -0.41 -12.26 -1.29
CA CYS A 19 -0.21 -12.90 0.01
C CYS A 19 -0.06 -14.42 -0.13
N ASP A 20 -0.87 -15.02 -0.98
CA ASP A 20 -0.76 -16.45 -1.32
C ASP A 20 0.60 -16.79 -1.96
N GLY A 21 1.13 -15.88 -2.77
CA GLY A 21 2.43 -16.03 -3.43
C GLY A 21 3.62 -16.05 -2.47
N PHE A 22 3.52 -15.47 -1.27
CA PHE A 22 4.58 -15.55 -0.26
C PHE A 22 4.75 -16.97 0.31
N GLY A 23 3.70 -17.80 0.31
CA GLY A 23 3.70 -19.12 0.92
C GLY A 23 3.83 -19.07 2.46
N ASN A 24 3.33 -20.08 3.14
CA ASN A 24 3.50 -20.32 4.58
C ASN A 24 3.26 -19.10 5.52
N GLY A 25 2.38 -18.17 5.15
CA GLY A 25 1.97 -17.04 5.99
C GLY A 25 3.07 -16.00 6.28
N ARG A 26 4.16 -15.99 5.51
CA ARG A 26 5.28 -15.03 5.70
C ARG A 26 5.11 -13.73 4.90
N TYR A 27 3.88 -13.32 4.69
CA TYR A 27 3.56 -12.06 4.00
C TYR A 27 3.75 -10.85 4.93
N ARG A 28 4.01 -9.69 4.33
CA ARG A 28 4.11 -8.40 5.02
C ARG A 28 2.89 -7.57 4.69
N THR A 29 1.84 -7.72 5.48
CA THR A 29 0.64 -6.88 5.39
C THR A 29 0.68 -5.82 6.47
N MET A 30 0.16 -4.63 6.14
CA MET A 30 -0.05 -3.60 7.14
C MET A 30 -1.33 -3.87 7.95
N ASP A 31 -1.42 -3.22 9.11
CA ASP A 31 -2.58 -3.25 10.01
C ASP A 31 -3.89 -3.06 9.23
N TYR A 32 -4.88 -3.88 9.55
CA TYR A 32 -6.19 -3.91 8.89
C TYR A 32 -6.98 -2.60 9.00
N HIS A 33 -6.63 -1.70 9.91
CA HIS A 33 -7.22 -0.36 9.98
C HIS A 33 -6.69 0.58 8.87
N ILE A 34 -5.55 0.28 8.25
CA ILE A 34 -5.06 1.06 7.11
C ILE A 34 -5.81 0.60 5.86
N LYS A 35 -6.87 1.33 5.53
CA LYS A 35 -7.80 1.02 4.45
C LYS A 35 -7.86 2.15 3.43
N ARG A 36 -8.37 1.81 2.26
CA ARG A 36 -8.68 2.79 1.22
C ARG A 36 -9.67 3.83 1.75
N GLN A 37 -9.31 5.09 1.69
CA GLN A 37 -10.11 6.22 2.16
C GLN A 37 -10.53 7.14 1.03
N VAL A 38 -9.72 7.23 -0.02
CA VAL A 38 -9.87 8.17 -1.13
C VAL A 38 -9.71 7.44 -2.46
N THR A 39 -10.56 7.72 -3.40
CA THR A 39 -10.69 7.12 -4.74
C THR A 39 -10.96 5.61 -4.74
N ASN A 40 -11.36 5.06 -5.90
CA ASN A 40 -11.50 3.61 -6.10
C ASN A 40 -10.28 2.98 -6.79
N LYS A 41 -9.16 3.71 -6.86
CA LYS A 41 -7.93 3.23 -7.49
C LYS A 41 -7.11 2.38 -6.53
N ASN A 42 -6.51 1.32 -7.03
CA ASN A 42 -5.48 0.56 -6.33
C ASN A 42 -4.15 1.31 -6.36
N ILE A 43 -3.26 1.02 -5.43
CA ILE A 43 -1.89 1.53 -5.43
C ILE A 43 -0.95 0.40 -5.86
N VAL A 44 -0.06 0.68 -6.80
CA VAL A 44 1.12 -0.13 -7.12
C VAL A 44 2.28 0.80 -7.42
N GLY A 45 3.35 0.73 -6.63
CA GLY A 45 4.53 1.58 -6.84
C GLY A 45 5.66 1.25 -5.87
N LYS A 46 6.77 1.96 -5.99
CA LYS A 46 7.90 1.82 -5.06
C LYS A 46 7.68 2.67 -3.82
N ALA A 47 8.04 2.12 -2.67
CA ALA A 47 7.95 2.82 -1.40
C ALA A 47 8.96 3.96 -1.29
N TYR A 48 8.47 5.13 -0.94
CA TYR A 48 9.23 6.25 -0.38
C TYR A 48 8.83 6.41 1.09
N PRO A 49 9.54 5.75 2.03
CA PRO A 49 9.13 5.75 3.43
C PRO A 49 9.49 7.07 4.13
N VAL A 50 8.62 7.47 5.06
CA VAL A 50 8.78 8.66 5.91
C VAL A 50 8.62 8.24 7.37
N ASP A 51 9.68 8.33 8.17
CA ASP A 51 9.59 8.20 9.63
C ASP A 51 9.09 9.51 10.21
N ALA A 52 7.79 9.61 10.39
CA ALA A 52 7.14 10.77 11.00
C ALA A 52 7.07 10.55 12.52
N PRO A 53 7.60 11.49 13.34
CA PRO A 53 7.42 11.41 14.78
C PRO A 53 5.93 11.44 15.14
N TYR A 54 5.58 10.87 16.29
CA TYR A 54 4.21 10.80 16.75
C TYR A 54 3.55 12.19 16.79
N GLY A 55 2.51 12.37 15.98
CA GLY A 55 1.77 13.63 15.90
C GLY A 55 2.47 14.78 15.19
N ILE A 56 3.55 14.54 14.43
CA ILE A 56 4.31 15.57 13.68
C ILE A 56 4.34 15.25 12.20
N SER A 57 3.98 16.20 11.35
CA SER A 57 3.83 16.03 9.90
C SER A 57 4.66 17.00 9.04
N GLY A 58 5.50 17.82 9.66
CA GLY A 58 6.18 18.93 8.97
C GLY A 58 7.18 18.48 7.89
N ILE A 59 7.75 17.28 8.00
CA ILE A 59 8.72 16.76 7.04
C ILE A 59 8.07 16.20 5.74
N ILE A 60 6.76 15.92 5.75
CA ILE A 60 6.08 15.25 4.63
C ILE A 60 6.09 16.05 3.32
N PRO A 61 5.98 17.40 3.31
CA PRO A 61 6.13 18.17 2.07
C PRO A 61 7.47 17.93 1.37
N ASN A 62 8.54 17.75 2.11
CA ASN A 62 9.87 17.44 1.56
C ASN A 62 9.88 16.03 0.91
N ALA A 63 9.13 15.07 1.48
CA ALA A 63 8.96 13.75 0.85
C ALA A 63 8.29 13.85 -0.52
N ILE A 64 7.26 14.72 -0.66
CA ILE A 64 6.58 14.93 -1.96
C ILE A 64 7.55 15.53 -3.00
N LEU A 65 8.41 16.46 -2.58
CA LEU A 65 9.40 17.06 -3.48
C LEU A 65 10.47 16.05 -3.92
N ASP A 66 10.92 15.19 -3.02
CA ASP A 66 12.04 14.27 -3.21
C ASP A 66 11.64 12.95 -3.90
N ALA A 67 10.42 12.45 -3.66
CA ALA A 67 9.89 11.25 -4.28
C ALA A 67 9.84 11.39 -5.82
N LYS A 68 9.92 10.26 -6.52
CA LYS A 68 9.84 10.19 -7.98
C LYS A 68 8.41 9.93 -8.45
N GLU A 69 8.15 10.22 -9.71
CA GLU A 69 6.92 9.80 -10.37
C GLU A 69 6.72 8.29 -10.22
N GLY A 70 5.50 7.86 -9.90
CA GLY A 70 5.14 6.47 -9.65
C GLY A 70 5.50 5.94 -8.27
N ASP A 71 6.18 6.72 -7.41
CA ASP A 71 6.44 6.31 -6.03
C ASP A 71 5.17 6.36 -5.16
N VAL A 72 5.19 5.60 -4.09
CA VAL A 72 4.19 5.59 -3.02
C VAL A 72 4.82 6.17 -1.76
N ILE A 73 4.32 7.31 -1.28
CA ILE A 73 4.74 7.83 0.02
C ILE A 73 4.13 6.98 1.12
N VAL A 74 4.98 6.42 1.99
CA VAL A 74 4.58 5.59 3.12
C VAL A 74 4.90 6.31 4.41
N VAL A 75 3.89 6.87 5.08
CA VAL A 75 4.04 7.66 6.31
C VAL A 75 3.89 6.76 7.53
N ALA A 76 4.99 6.50 8.21
CA ALA A 76 4.99 5.78 9.49
C ALA A 76 4.59 6.75 10.62
N GLY A 77 3.29 7.04 10.72
CA GLY A 77 2.71 7.96 11.71
C GLY A 77 2.42 7.32 13.07
N LYS A 78 2.79 6.04 13.25
CA LYS A 78 2.74 5.31 14.53
C LYS A 78 1.32 5.24 15.13
N GLY A 79 0.30 5.14 14.25
CA GLY A 79 -1.10 5.04 14.65
C GLY A 79 -1.72 6.33 15.16
N PHE A 80 -1.07 7.49 15.00
CA PHE A 80 -1.59 8.76 15.51
C PHE A 80 -2.86 9.19 14.74
N CYS A 81 -3.98 9.30 15.46
CA CYS A 81 -5.30 9.65 14.93
C CYS A 81 -5.93 10.89 15.60
N LYS A 82 -5.17 11.66 16.39
CA LYS A 82 -5.67 12.92 16.99
C LYS A 82 -5.44 14.16 16.11
N GLY A 83 -4.68 13.99 15.01
CA GLY A 83 -4.41 15.03 14.02
C GLY A 83 -3.88 14.41 12.74
N SER A 84 -4.07 15.09 11.62
CA SER A 84 -3.83 14.59 10.28
C SER A 84 -2.39 14.79 9.83
N PHE A 85 -1.83 13.78 9.20
CA PHE A 85 -0.54 13.84 8.47
C PHE A 85 -0.69 14.36 7.04
N TRP A 86 -1.89 14.31 6.45
CA TRP A 86 -2.15 14.58 5.05
C TRP A 86 -3.46 15.35 4.87
N GLY A 87 -3.61 16.03 3.74
CA GLY A 87 -4.83 16.74 3.35
C GLY A 87 -4.81 17.09 1.87
N ASP A 88 -5.79 17.86 1.42
CA ASP A 88 -6.04 18.22 0.02
C ASP A 88 -4.84 18.89 -0.67
N HIS A 89 -4.23 19.89 -0.05
CA HIS A 89 -3.06 20.57 -0.63
C HIS A 89 -1.90 19.59 -0.93
N ARG A 90 -1.63 18.65 -0.01
CA ARG A 90 -0.62 17.62 -0.23
C ARG A 90 -1.03 16.66 -1.34
N SER A 91 -2.32 16.35 -1.45
CA SER A 91 -2.87 15.51 -2.53
C SER A 91 -2.72 16.18 -3.89
N ILE A 92 -2.98 17.49 -4.00
CA ILE A 92 -2.76 18.26 -5.23
C ILE A 92 -1.28 18.23 -5.62
N CYS A 93 -0.36 18.42 -4.67
CA CYS A 93 1.08 18.34 -4.92
C CYS A 93 1.49 16.93 -5.37
N ALA A 94 0.98 15.89 -4.71
CA ALA A 94 1.24 14.49 -5.05
C ALA A 94 0.73 14.13 -6.46
N ALA A 95 -0.45 14.62 -6.84
CA ALA A 95 -1.01 14.45 -8.18
C ALA A 95 -0.12 15.11 -9.25
N LYS A 96 0.32 16.36 -9.01
CA LYS A 96 1.24 17.06 -9.91
C LYS A 96 2.60 16.40 -10.03
N LYS A 97 3.05 15.72 -8.97
CA LYS A 97 4.30 14.94 -8.97
C LYS A 97 4.16 13.59 -9.67
N GLY A 98 2.92 13.14 -9.93
CA GLY A 98 2.65 11.82 -10.53
C GLY A 98 2.86 10.67 -9.56
N LEU A 99 2.65 10.87 -8.25
CA LEU A 99 2.77 9.80 -7.26
C LEU A 99 1.67 8.74 -7.47
N ALA A 100 2.03 7.47 -7.29
CA ALA A 100 1.09 6.35 -7.43
C ALA A 100 0.06 6.29 -6.29
N GLY A 101 0.40 6.84 -5.11
CA GLY A 101 -0.49 6.88 -3.97
C GLY A 101 0.21 7.21 -2.67
N VAL A 102 -0.58 7.18 -1.59
CA VAL A 102 -0.12 7.48 -0.24
C VAL A 102 -0.66 6.45 0.74
N VAL A 103 0.20 5.94 1.61
CA VAL A 103 -0.16 5.05 2.72
C VAL A 103 0.22 5.72 4.03
N ILE A 104 -0.71 5.81 4.98
CA ILE A 104 -0.52 6.55 6.23
C ILE A 104 -0.91 5.68 7.42
N ASP A 105 0.06 5.34 8.26
CA ASP A 105 -0.20 4.75 9.57
C ASP A 105 -0.65 5.85 10.55
N GLY A 106 -1.82 6.39 10.30
CA GLY A 106 -2.40 7.53 11.02
C GLY A 106 -3.60 8.12 10.29
N ALA A 107 -3.92 9.38 10.62
CA ALA A 107 -5.07 10.09 10.06
C ALA A 107 -4.70 11.05 8.91
N PHE A 108 -5.70 11.33 8.07
CA PHE A 108 -5.69 12.44 7.10
C PHE A 108 -6.94 13.31 7.28
N ARG A 109 -7.05 14.40 6.54
CA ARG A 109 -8.20 15.34 6.56
C ARG A 109 -8.57 15.78 5.14
N ASP A 110 -9.57 16.66 5.03
CA ASP A 110 -10.01 17.31 3.79
C ASP A 110 -10.35 16.27 2.70
N LYS A 111 -11.17 15.26 3.08
CA LYS A 111 -11.45 14.08 2.27
C LYS A 111 -11.95 14.46 0.87
N GLU A 112 -12.89 15.39 0.76
CA GLU A 112 -13.47 15.82 -0.51
C GLU A 112 -12.41 16.41 -1.45
N GLY A 113 -11.56 17.32 -0.97
CA GLY A 113 -10.46 17.88 -1.75
C GLY A 113 -9.38 16.85 -2.11
N CYS A 114 -9.17 15.84 -1.25
CA CYS A 114 -8.31 14.70 -1.59
C CYS A 114 -8.92 13.84 -2.71
N GLU A 115 -10.24 13.62 -2.71
CA GLU A 115 -10.97 12.92 -3.78
C GLU A 115 -10.83 13.66 -5.12
N GLU A 116 -11.03 14.98 -5.12
CA GLU A 116 -10.88 15.84 -6.29
C GLU A 116 -9.45 15.80 -6.86
N ALA A 117 -8.43 15.76 -5.99
CA ALA A 117 -7.03 15.62 -6.41
C ALA A 117 -6.73 14.25 -7.05
N GLY A 118 -7.52 13.21 -6.77
CA GLY A 118 -7.52 11.94 -7.46
C GLY A 118 -6.35 10.99 -7.15
N VAL A 119 -5.54 11.29 -6.13
CA VAL A 119 -4.46 10.39 -5.64
C VAL A 119 -5.04 9.45 -4.59
N PRO A 120 -4.90 8.12 -4.74
CA PRO A 120 -5.41 7.17 -3.76
C PRO A 120 -4.70 7.31 -2.41
N ILE A 121 -5.48 7.34 -1.33
CA ILE A 121 -5.00 7.39 0.05
C ILE A 121 -5.49 6.18 0.81
N PHE A 122 -4.56 5.48 1.44
CA PHE A 122 -4.82 4.44 2.43
C PHE A 122 -4.40 4.94 3.80
N ALA A 123 -5.32 5.01 4.74
CA ALA A 123 -5.10 5.56 6.07
C ALA A 123 -5.98 4.88 7.11
N ARG A 124 -5.71 5.13 8.39
CA ARG A 124 -6.55 4.61 9.48
C ARG A 124 -7.90 5.31 9.56
N CYS A 125 -7.92 6.63 9.44
CA CYS A 125 -9.14 7.42 9.63
C CYS A 125 -9.02 8.85 9.06
N VAL A 126 -10.17 9.54 9.05
CA VAL A 126 -10.30 10.96 8.74
C VAL A 126 -10.51 11.74 10.03
N VAL A 127 -9.81 12.87 10.21
CA VAL A 127 -9.97 13.77 11.36
C VAL A 127 -9.86 15.24 10.91
N PRO A 128 -10.54 16.19 11.56
CA PRO A 128 -10.49 17.59 11.12
C PRO A 128 -9.21 18.33 11.54
N GLY A 129 -8.56 17.89 12.62
CA GLY A 129 -7.38 18.55 13.16
C GLY A 129 -6.09 18.25 12.39
N SER A 130 -5.09 19.13 12.47
CA SER A 130 -3.75 18.92 11.94
C SER A 130 -2.81 18.33 12.97
N ALA A 131 -1.88 17.47 12.55
CA ALA A 131 -0.67 17.16 13.31
C ALA A 131 0.28 18.37 13.36
N GLY A 132 1.24 18.33 14.28
CA GLY A 132 2.27 19.35 14.45
C GLY A 132 3.10 19.57 13.18
N LYS A 133 3.57 20.82 12.97
CA LYS A 133 4.26 21.22 11.73
C LYS A 133 5.78 21.33 11.87
N CYS A 134 6.37 20.82 12.96
CA CYS A 134 7.82 20.82 13.12
C CYS A 134 8.51 19.99 12.03
N GLN A 135 9.66 20.46 11.55
CA GLN A 135 10.50 19.79 10.56
C GLN A 135 11.34 18.69 11.25
N GLN A 136 10.66 17.66 11.72
CA GLN A 136 11.27 16.49 12.39
C GLN A 136 10.88 15.21 11.70
N GLY A 137 11.78 14.21 11.76
CA GLY A 137 11.60 12.91 11.14
C GLY A 137 12.74 12.56 10.19
N LYS A 138 12.58 11.47 9.45
CA LYS A 138 13.56 11.01 8.46
C LYS A 138 12.85 10.67 7.14
N LEU A 139 13.51 11.01 6.04
CA LEU A 139 13.04 10.72 4.69
C LEU A 139 13.79 9.52 4.13
N ASN A 140 13.11 8.75 3.31
CA ASN A 140 13.66 7.65 2.51
C ASN A 140 14.55 6.70 3.35
N THR A 141 14.07 6.32 4.52
CA THR A 141 14.75 5.45 5.48
C THR A 141 13.83 4.28 5.84
N PRO A 142 14.37 3.12 6.24
CA PRO A 142 13.56 2.00 6.71
C PRO A 142 12.65 2.41 7.87
N VAL A 143 11.38 1.99 7.80
CA VAL A 143 10.37 2.26 8.82
C VAL A 143 9.55 1.01 9.14
N VAL A 144 8.81 1.06 10.25
CA VAL A 144 7.69 0.15 10.51
C VAL A 144 6.40 0.96 10.35
N CYS A 145 5.57 0.57 9.39
CA CYS A 145 4.29 1.22 9.09
C CYS A 145 3.17 0.19 9.19
N GLY A 146 2.22 0.43 10.08
CA GLY A 146 1.14 -0.54 10.32
C GLY A 146 1.62 -1.94 10.69
N GLY A 147 2.73 -2.06 11.42
CA GLY A 147 3.34 -3.33 11.80
C GLY A 147 4.19 -4.01 10.73
N ALA A 148 4.19 -3.52 9.49
CA ALA A 148 5.03 -4.03 8.42
C ALA A 148 6.32 -3.21 8.29
N GLU A 149 7.47 -3.91 8.13
CA GLU A 149 8.71 -3.24 7.72
C GLU A 149 8.60 -2.78 6.28
N VAL A 150 9.01 -1.53 6.04
CA VAL A 150 9.06 -0.90 4.71
C VAL A 150 10.43 -0.29 4.51
N ASN A 151 11.14 -0.74 3.49
CA ASN A 151 12.42 -0.18 3.10
C ASN A 151 12.25 0.71 1.85
N PRO A 152 13.13 1.69 1.65
CA PRO A 152 13.16 2.42 0.39
C PRO A 152 13.22 1.48 -0.82
N GLY A 153 12.30 1.69 -1.77
CA GLY A 153 12.24 0.88 -2.99
C GLY A 153 11.51 -0.46 -2.88
N ASP A 154 11.00 -0.86 -1.70
CA ASP A 154 10.06 -1.98 -1.59
C ASP A 154 8.82 -1.71 -2.47
N TYR A 155 8.20 -2.76 -3.02
CA TYR A 155 6.96 -2.60 -3.77
C TYR A 155 5.78 -2.54 -2.80
N ILE A 156 4.94 -1.52 -2.97
CA ILE A 156 3.67 -1.37 -2.26
C ILE A 156 2.55 -1.73 -3.22
N VAL A 157 1.73 -2.68 -2.82
CA VAL A 157 0.47 -3.01 -3.51
C VAL A 157 -0.66 -2.84 -2.52
N ALA A 158 -1.67 -2.05 -2.89
CA ALA A 158 -2.80 -1.80 -2.03
C ALA A 158 -4.12 -1.82 -2.82
N ASP A 159 -5.10 -2.54 -2.29
CA ASP A 159 -6.45 -2.66 -2.84
C ASP A 159 -7.50 -2.64 -1.72
N VAL A 160 -8.75 -3.04 -2.03
CA VAL A 160 -9.85 -3.08 -1.06
C VAL A 160 -9.56 -3.95 0.17
N ASN A 161 -8.71 -4.98 0.03
CA ASN A 161 -8.37 -5.89 1.13
C ASN A 161 -7.35 -5.28 2.11
N GLY A 162 -6.44 -4.43 1.61
CA GLY A 162 -5.42 -3.78 2.45
C GLY A 162 -4.15 -3.46 1.69
N VAL A 163 -3.03 -3.42 2.42
CA VAL A 163 -1.71 -3.04 1.91
C VAL A 163 -0.72 -4.18 2.12
N VAL A 164 -0.01 -4.53 1.07
CA VAL A 164 1.06 -5.54 1.06
C VAL A 164 2.38 -4.88 0.68
N VAL A 165 3.45 -5.27 1.37
CA VAL A 165 4.82 -4.82 1.11
C VAL A 165 5.63 -6.00 0.57
N ILE A 166 6.27 -5.82 -0.59
CA ILE A 166 7.07 -6.87 -1.24
C ILE A 166 8.48 -6.36 -1.48
N ARG A 167 9.47 -7.06 -0.93
CA ARG A 167 10.88 -6.72 -1.17
C ARG A 167 11.28 -6.97 -2.63
N PRO A 168 12.18 -6.14 -3.19
CA PRO A 168 12.65 -6.34 -4.57
C PRO A 168 13.24 -7.73 -4.84
N ASP A 169 13.96 -8.31 -3.86
CA ASP A 169 14.57 -9.65 -3.98
C ASP A 169 13.54 -10.79 -3.92
N LYS A 170 12.28 -10.53 -3.61
CA LYS A 170 11.20 -11.52 -3.51
C LYS A 170 10.09 -11.36 -4.54
N VAL A 171 10.00 -10.22 -5.20
CA VAL A 171 8.84 -9.88 -6.03
C VAL A 171 8.58 -10.87 -7.14
N GLU A 172 9.61 -11.34 -7.85
CA GLU A 172 9.46 -12.30 -8.94
C GLU A 172 8.97 -13.66 -8.43
N SER A 173 9.55 -14.14 -7.31
CA SER A 173 9.12 -15.41 -6.72
C SER A 173 7.69 -15.35 -6.20
N VAL A 174 7.29 -14.22 -5.58
CA VAL A 174 5.93 -13.98 -5.09
C VAL A 174 4.94 -13.99 -6.26
N MET A 175 5.21 -13.25 -7.34
CA MET A 175 4.35 -13.22 -8.53
C MET A 175 4.23 -14.61 -9.17
N LYS A 176 5.34 -15.33 -9.36
CA LYS A 176 5.34 -16.69 -9.93
C LYS A 176 4.49 -17.65 -9.11
N ASN A 177 4.63 -17.62 -7.79
CA ASN A 177 3.86 -18.48 -6.89
C ASN A 177 2.36 -18.10 -6.90
N ALA A 178 2.04 -16.81 -6.93
CA ALA A 178 0.68 -16.32 -7.06
C ALA A 178 0.03 -16.83 -8.36
N GLU A 179 0.72 -16.72 -9.50
CA GLU A 179 0.24 -17.23 -10.79
C GLU A 179 -0.06 -18.73 -10.74
N ALA A 180 0.84 -19.51 -10.16
CA ALA A 180 0.64 -20.96 -10.02
C ALA A 180 -0.59 -21.29 -9.18
N LYS A 181 -0.82 -20.54 -8.10
CA LYS A 181 -1.99 -20.73 -7.23
C LYS A 181 -3.29 -20.31 -7.92
N ILE A 182 -3.30 -19.18 -8.61
CA ILE A 182 -4.44 -18.71 -9.42
C ILE A 182 -4.82 -19.77 -10.47
N ALA A 183 -3.82 -20.34 -11.16
CA ALA A 183 -4.06 -21.38 -12.16
C ALA A 183 -4.68 -22.65 -11.56
N ALA A 184 -4.19 -23.08 -10.39
CA ALA A 184 -4.74 -24.22 -9.67
C ALA A 184 -6.18 -23.97 -9.18
N GLU A 185 -6.48 -22.76 -8.73
CA GLU A 185 -7.83 -22.35 -8.33
C GLU A 185 -8.81 -22.38 -9.50
N LYS A 186 -8.41 -21.79 -10.64
CA LYS A 186 -9.21 -21.79 -11.86
C LYS A 186 -9.55 -23.19 -12.32
N SER A 187 -8.57 -24.11 -12.31
CA SER A 187 -8.78 -25.53 -12.65
C SER A 187 -9.78 -26.20 -11.71
N THR A 188 -9.70 -25.93 -10.40
CA THR A 188 -10.63 -26.48 -9.42
C THR A 188 -12.05 -25.94 -9.62
N ILE A 189 -12.20 -24.62 -9.86
CA ILE A 189 -13.49 -23.99 -10.13
C ILE A 189 -14.11 -24.57 -11.39
N GLN A 190 -13.33 -24.68 -12.48
CA GLN A 190 -13.80 -25.27 -13.73
C GLN A 190 -14.32 -26.72 -13.51
N LYS A 191 -13.58 -27.54 -12.77
CA LYS A 191 -14.03 -28.90 -12.44
C LYS A 191 -15.34 -28.89 -11.65
N MET A 192 -15.52 -27.99 -10.68
CA MET A 192 -16.78 -27.83 -9.95
C MET A 192 -17.94 -27.46 -10.87
N GLU A 193 -17.72 -26.56 -11.84
CA GLU A 193 -18.73 -26.16 -12.83
C GLU A 193 -19.12 -27.32 -13.76
N GLU A 194 -18.13 -28.13 -14.21
CA GLU A 194 -18.36 -29.27 -15.12
C GLU A 194 -19.02 -30.47 -14.45
N THR A 195 -18.68 -30.74 -13.18
CA THR A 195 -19.14 -31.97 -12.49
C THR A 195 -20.26 -31.75 -11.49
N GLY A 196 -20.48 -30.51 -11.05
CA GLY A 196 -21.40 -30.20 -9.94
C GLY A 196 -20.85 -30.63 -8.56
N GLU A 197 -19.61 -31.16 -8.49
CA GLU A 197 -18.98 -31.56 -7.23
C GLU A 197 -18.58 -30.34 -6.39
N ILE A 198 -18.69 -30.44 -5.07
CA ILE A 198 -18.19 -29.44 -4.13
C ILE A 198 -16.75 -29.85 -3.76
N LEU A 199 -15.77 -29.05 -4.21
CA LEU A 199 -14.35 -29.31 -4.02
C LEU A 199 -13.67 -28.26 -3.11
N PRO A 200 -13.96 -28.25 -1.79
CA PRO A 200 -13.32 -27.33 -0.87
C PRO A 200 -11.84 -27.69 -0.73
N ARG A 201 -11.01 -26.70 -0.47
CA ARG A 201 -9.59 -26.94 -0.16
C ARG A 201 -9.47 -27.59 1.22
N ILE A 202 -9.18 -28.88 1.24
CA ILE A 202 -8.90 -29.63 2.47
C ILE A 202 -7.39 -29.74 2.63
N ILE A 203 -6.86 -29.16 3.70
CA ILE A 203 -5.47 -29.41 4.12
C ILE A 203 -5.49 -30.76 4.84
N LYS A 204 -4.84 -31.77 4.25
CA LYS A 204 -4.58 -33.02 4.97
C LYS A 204 -3.54 -32.71 6.05
N LEU A 205 -3.91 -32.87 7.31
CA LEU A 205 -3.02 -32.80 8.47
C LEU A 205 -2.03 -33.97 8.43
#